data_160d1e7d546b31076ea310d42985748f
#
_entry.id   160d1e7d546b31076ea310d42985748f
#
_cell.length_a   1.000
_cell.length_b   1.000
_cell.length_c   1.000
_cell.angle_alpha   90.00
_cell.angle_beta   90.00
_cell.angle_gamma   90.00
#
_symmetry.space_group_name_H-M   'P 1'
#
loop_
_entity.id
_entity.type
_entity.pdbx_description
1 polymer ?
#
loop_
_entity_poly.entity_id
_entity_poly.type
_entity_poly.pdbx_seq_one_letter_code
_entity_poly.pdbx_strand_id
1 'polypeptide(L)'
;IYEFNNYGLPVSRKITRADNSVVFNHTYLFNVSNNNLEKHTDKVHNLAEVFTYDALNRLSTYGNALVVYDNNGNILSKSDVGTLAYTNPNRPYSVTGLNPVNVRQDLGGLNITYTAAERPSAITKGTVHAMLSYNANHERVKMQISDGDNVTLTRYYLNGNYELDVDGTEITERLYLGGGYYDAPAVLVKHNGQSSVYYIHRDYLGSVLQIVDTQGKV
;
A
#
# COMPACT_ATOMS: atom_id res chain seq x y z
N ILE A 1 16.28 -15.85 -4.35
CA ILE A 1 17.09 -16.15 -3.15
C ILE A 1 16.67 -15.20 -2.05
N TYR A 2 16.44 -15.75 -0.85
CA TYR A 2 16.22 -15.00 0.38
C TYR A 2 17.34 -15.39 1.35
N GLU A 3 17.90 -14.38 2.03
CA GLU A 3 18.87 -14.57 3.10
C GLU A 3 18.35 -13.92 4.37
N PHE A 4 18.56 -14.57 5.50
CA PHE A 4 18.09 -14.11 6.81
C PHE A 4 19.26 -14.07 7.80
N ASN A 5 19.20 -13.16 8.76
CA ASN A 5 20.14 -13.14 9.88
C ASN A 5 19.73 -14.17 10.96
N ASN A 6 20.54 -14.27 12.02
CA ASN A 6 20.32 -15.22 13.13
C ASN A 6 19.01 -14.95 13.91
N TYR A 7 18.37 -13.80 13.74
CA TYR A 7 17.09 -13.43 14.35
C TYR A 7 15.88 -13.67 13.43
N GLY A 8 16.13 -14.26 12.23
CA GLY A 8 15.06 -14.49 11.23
C GLY A 8 14.65 -13.24 10.45
N LEU A 9 15.38 -12.12 10.58
CA LEU A 9 15.12 -10.92 9.78
C LEU A 9 15.76 -11.06 8.40
N PRO A 10 15.09 -10.67 7.30
CA PRO A 10 15.65 -10.75 5.97
C PRO A 10 16.78 -9.75 5.80
N VAL A 11 17.93 -10.21 5.32
CA VAL A 11 19.09 -9.34 5.02
C VAL A 11 19.26 -9.12 3.53
N SER A 12 18.79 -10.05 2.70
CA SER A 12 18.77 -9.86 1.25
C SER A 12 17.60 -10.60 0.59
N ARG A 13 17.16 -10.05 -0.54
CA ARG A 13 16.26 -10.70 -1.48
C ARG A 13 16.71 -10.42 -2.90
N LYS A 14 17.00 -11.48 -3.66
CA LYS A 14 17.45 -11.38 -5.05
C LYS A 14 16.60 -12.27 -5.95
N ILE A 15 16.18 -11.74 -7.10
CA ILE A 15 15.45 -12.46 -8.14
C ILE A 15 16.18 -12.27 -9.46
N THR A 16 16.39 -13.37 -10.17
CA THR A 16 17.04 -13.40 -11.48
C THR A 16 16.12 -14.07 -12.50
N ARG A 17 16.25 -13.68 -13.76
CA ARG A 17 15.65 -14.41 -14.89
C ARG A 17 16.43 -15.69 -15.18
N ALA A 18 15.93 -16.49 -16.12
CA ALA A 18 16.62 -17.70 -16.58
C ALA A 18 17.98 -17.43 -17.24
N ASP A 19 18.18 -16.24 -17.81
CA ASP A 19 19.44 -15.76 -18.40
C ASP A 19 20.42 -15.20 -17.34
N ASN A 20 20.13 -15.35 -16.05
CA ASN A 20 20.84 -14.80 -14.91
C ASN A 20 20.82 -13.26 -14.78
N SER A 21 20.11 -12.55 -15.64
CA SER A 21 19.91 -11.12 -15.43
C SER A 21 19.10 -10.85 -14.15
N VAL A 22 19.52 -9.82 -13.39
CA VAL A 22 18.91 -9.49 -12.10
C VAL A 22 17.75 -8.54 -12.31
N VAL A 23 16.55 -8.90 -11.85
CA VAL A 23 15.35 -8.06 -11.94
C VAL A 23 14.98 -7.41 -10.60
N PHE A 24 15.45 -7.99 -9.50
CA PHE A 24 15.19 -7.50 -8.16
C PHE A 24 16.37 -7.83 -7.25
N ASN A 25 16.90 -6.86 -6.52
CA ASN A 25 18.02 -7.08 -5.60
C ASN A 25 17.99 -6.04 -4.48
N HIS A 26 17.36 -6.42 -3.38
CA HIS A 26 17.23 -5.58 -2.20
C HIS A 26 18.02 -6.13 -1.03
N THR A 27 18.64 -5.24 -0.27
CA THR A 27 19.33 -5.58 0.98
C THR A 27 18.82 -4.70 2.11
N TYR A 28 18.80 -5.27 3.33
CA TYR A 28 18.28 -4.65 4.54
C TYR A 28 19.33 -4.73 5.65
N LEU A 29 19.53 -3.63 6.35
CA LEU A 29 20.36 -3.55 7.54
C LEU A 29 19.48 -3.25 8.74
N PHE A 30 19.50 -4.13 9.72
CA PHE A 30 18.75 -3.97 10.97
C PHE A 30 19.70 -3.68 12.13
N ASN A 31 19.27 -2.84 13.06
CA ASN A 31 19.95 -2.61 14.32
C ASN A 31 19.94 -3.89 15.15
N VAL A 32 21.10 -4.31 15.66
CA VAL A 32 21.24 -5.58 16.39
C VAL A 32 20.63 -5.54 17.79
N SER A 33 20.37 -4.36 18.34
CA SER A 33 19.88 -4.19 19.72
C SER A 33 18.37 -4.11 19.81
N ASN A 34 17.69 -3.57 18.77
CA ASN A 34 16.25 -3.31 18.80
C ASN A 34 15.50 -3.81 17.56
N ASN A 35 16.22 -4.41 16.58
CA ASN A 35 15.69 -4.90 15.32
C ASN A 35 15.00 -3.84 14.43
N ASN A 36 15.26 -2.55 14.65
CA ASN A 36 14.79 -1.51 13.76
C ASN A 36 15.55 -1.57 12.42
N LEU A 37 14.85 -1.34 11.31
CA LEU A 37 15.48 -1.24 9.99
C LEU A 37 16.26 0.07 9.90
N GLU A 38 17.58 0.01 9.75
CA GLU A 38 18.44 1.20 9.63
C GLU A 38 18.67 1.62 8.18
N LYS A 39 18.67 0.63 7.26
CA LYS A 39 18.92 0.91 5.85
C LYS A 39 18.25 -0.12 4.95
N HIS A 40 17.66 0.36 3.88
CA HIS A 40 17.19 -0.41 2.73
C HIS A 40 17.98 0.03 1.48
N THR A 41 18.39 -0.93 0.65
CA THR A 41 19.09 -0.63 -0.60
C THR A 41 18.50 -1.45 -1.73
N ASP A 42 18.06 -0.77 -2.78
CA ASP A 42 17.75 -1.35 -4.08
C ASP A 42 19.01 -1.28 -4.95
N LYS A 43 19.64 -2.44 -5.17
CA LYS A 43 20.90 -2.54 -5.94
C LYS A 43 20.69 -2.53 -7.44
N VAL A 44 19.46 -2.75 -7.92
CA VAL A 44 19.13 -2.69 -9.35
C VAL A 44 19.09 -1.24 -9.81
N HIS A 45 18.43 -0.37 -9.02
CA HIS A 45 18.26 1.04 -9.33
C HIS A 45 19.29 1.96 -8.63
N ASN A 46 20.21 1.36 -7.86
CA ASN A 46 21.22 2.09 -7.07
C ASN A 46 20.58 3.13 -6.13
N LEU A 47 19.48 2.75 -5.46
CA LEU A 47 18.78 3.57 -4.50
C LEU A 47 19.05 3.07 -3.09
N ALA A 48 19.26 3.99 -2.16
CA ALA A 48 19.42 3.65 -0.74
C ALA A 48 18.61 4.61 0.12
N GLU A 49 17.94 4.05 1.12
CA GLU A 49 17.15 4.79 2.09
C GLU A 49 17.60 4.43 3.50
N VAL A 50 17.81 5.46 4.33
CA VAL A 50 18.24 5.33 5.73
C VAL A 50 17.08 5.74 6.62
N PHE A 51 16.92 5.01 7.72
CA PHE A 51 15.84 5.19 8.68
C PHE A 51 16.41 5.48 10.06
N THR A 52 15.81 6.41 10.78
CA THR A 52 16.08 6.64 12.19
C THR A 52 14.79 6.60 13.00
N TYR A 53 14.93 6.39 14.30
CA TYR A 53 13.80 6.17 15.19
C TYR A 53 13.96 7.03 16.45
N ASP A 54 12.84 7.38 17.06
CA ASP A 54 12.83 8.05 18.36
C ASP A 54 12.98 7.06 19.53
N ALA A 55 12.96 7.56 20.76
CA ALA A 55 13.12 6.74 21.96
C ALA A 55 11.96 5.73 22.18
N LEU A 56 10.84 5.89 21.49
CA LEU A 56 9.69 4.98 21.51
C LEU A 56 9.71 4.00 20.32
N ASN A 57 10.83 3.90 19.57
CA ASN A 57 10.98 3.11 18.35
C ASN A 57 10.00 3.50 17.23
N ARG A 58 9.51 4.76 17.21
CA ARG A 58 8.72 5.28 16.11
C ARG A 58 9.65 5.89 15.06
N LEU A 59 9.33 5.73 13.79
CA LEU A 59 10.11 6.25 12.67
C LEU A 59 10.24 7.78 12.76
N SER A 60 11.44 8.32 12.92
CA SER A 60 11.71 9.76 12.99
C SER A 60 12.20 10.33 11.66
N THR A 61 12.99 9.55 10.89
CA THR A 61 13.38 9.92 9.51
C THR A 61 13.34 8.73 8.58
N TYR A 62 13.07 8.99 7.29
CA TYR A 62 13.27 8.05 6.19
C TYR A 62 13.79 8.81 4.98
N GLY A 63 14.92 8.37 4.45
CA GLY A 63 15.67 9.16 3.48
C GLY A 63 15.95 10.57 4.01
N ASN A 64 15.45 11.59 3.31
CA ASN A 64 15.55 13.00 3.71
C ASN A 64 14.27 13.53 4.41
N ALA A 65 13.27 12.70 4.59
CA ALA A 65 11.99 13.09 5.18
C ALA A 65 12.02 12.95 6.71
N LEU A 66 11.40 13.91 7.41
CA LEU A 66 11.23 13.97 8.86
C LEU A 66 9.78 13.68 9.24
N VAL A 67 9.56 12.90 10.30
CA VAL A 67 8.25 12.63 10.88
C VAL A 67 8.22 13.16 12.31
N VAL A 68 7.17 13.93 12.65
CA VAL A 68 6.93 14.46 13.99
C VAL A 68 5.62 13.92 14.52
N TYR A 69 5.60 13.55 15.80
CA TYR A 69 4.44 12.98 16.47
C TYR A 69 3.96 13.82 17.65
N ASP A 70 2.67 13.72 17.97
CA ASP A 70 2.13 14.16 19.25
C ASP A 70 2.37 13.11 20.37
N ASN A 71 1.93 13.44 21.59
CA ASN A 71 2.05 12.55 22.74
C ASN A 71 1.16 11.29 22.64
N ASN A 72 0.12 11.31 21.80
CA ASN A 72 -0.78 10.19 21.57
C ASN A 72 -0.29 9.25 20.44
N GLY A 73 0.80 9.63 19.75
CA GLY A 73 1.36 8.89 18.63
C GLY A 73 0.80 9.29 17.26
N ASN A 74 -0.05 10.31 17.17
CA ASN A 74 -0.50 10.84 15.90
C ASN A 74 0.66 11.57 15.18
N ILE A 75 0.76 11.42 13.87
CA ILE A 75 1.74 12.14 13.06
C ILE A 75 1.27 13.59 12.89
N LEU A 76 1.96 14.54 13.51
CA LEU A 76 1.70 15.97 13.34
C LEU A 76 2.23 16.53 12.04
N SER A 77 3.37 16.02 11.59
CA SER A 77 3.94 16.42 10.31
C SER A 77 4.82 15.34 9.70
N LYS A 78 4.84 15.33 8.36
CA LYS A 78 5.82 14.64 7.52
C LYS A 78 6.33 15.65 6.51
N SER A 79 7.65 15.82 6.40
CA SER A 79 8.23 16.90 5.60
C SER A 79 7.96 16.77 4.09
N ASP A 80 7.64 15.57 3.60
CA ASP A 80 7.26 15.27 2.21
C ASP A 80 5.74 15.30 1.96
N VAL A 81 4.93 15.36 3.03
CA VAL A 81 3.46 15.35 2.96
C VAL A 81 2.88 16.70 3.40
N GLY A 82 3.25 17.17 4.59
CA GLY A 82 2.70 18.38 5.20
C GLY A 82 2.37 18.21 6.66
N THR A 83 1.57 19.14 7.20
CA THR A 83 1.08 19.09 8.59
C THR A 83 -0.33 18.51 8.63
N LEU A 84 -0.58 17.65 9.63
CA LEU A 84 -1.84 16.94 9.81
C LEU A 84 -2.58 17.45 11.05
N ALA A 85 -3.89 17.53 10.99
CA ALA A 85 -4.77 17.92 12.09
C ALA A 85 -5.69 16.78 12.52
N TYR A 86 -5.99 16.73 13.84
CA TYR A 86 -6.83 15.72 14.49
C TYR A 86 -7.81 16.44 15.43
N THR A 87 -8.87 16.99 14.88
CA THR A 87 -9.81 17.87 15.62
C THR A 87 -11.11 17.20 16.01
N ASN A 88 -11.32 15.93 15.61
CA ASN A 88 -12.52 15.20 15.96
C ASN A 88 -12.36 14.47 17.30
N PRO A 89 -13.04 14.91 18.41
CA PRO A 89 -12.88 14.29 19.71
C PRO A 89 -13.41 12.85 19.78
N ASN A 90 -14.36 12.50 18.90
CA ASN A 90 -14.91 11.15 18.82
C ASN A 90 -14.02 10.19 17.99
N ARG A 91 -13.02 10.75 17.29
CA ARG A 91 -12.07 10.01 16.43
C ARG A 91 -10.70 10.64 16.55
N PRO A 92 -10.05 10.56 17.73
CA PRO A 92 -8.82 11.32 18.02
C PRO A 92 -7.61 10.91 17.17
N TYR A 93 -7.67 9.76 16.50
CA TYR A 93 -6.62 9.24 15.61
C TYR A 93 -6.95 9.40 14.13
N SER A 94 -8.10 10.00 13.80
CA SER A 94 -8.50 10.23 12.41
C SER A 94 -8.03 11.61 11.96
N VAL A 95 -7.27 11.65 10.85
CA VAL A 95 -6.86 12.91 10.24
C VAL A 95 -8.10 13.68 9.78
N THR A 96 -8.23 14.91 10.25
CA THR A 96 -9.34 15.82 9.92
C THR A 96 -8.92 16.95 8.98
N GLY A 97 -7.61 17.16 8.82
CA GLY A 97 -7.07 18.17 7.92
C GLY A 97 -5.64 17.89 7.54
N LEU A 98 -5.26 18.36 6.35
CA LEU A 98 -3.90 18.34 5.84
C LEU A 98 -3.59 19.73 5.27
N ASN A 99 -2.45 20.30 5.70
CA ASN A 99 -1.82 21.44 5.01
C ASN A 99 -0.63 20.87 4.21
N PRO A 100 -0.81 20.59 2.91
CA PRO A 100 0.16 19.84 2.13
C PRO A 100 1.37 20.67 1.73
N VAL A 101 2.53 20.00 1.52
CA VAL A 101 3.72 20.67 0.93
C VAL A 101 3.58 20.89 -0.58
N ASN A 102 2.64 20.17 -1.22
CA ASN A 102 2.30 20.40 -2.63
C ASN A 102 0.81 20.16 -2.89
N VAL A 103 0.28 20.77 -3.94
CA VAL A 103 -1.16 20.72 -4.30
C VAL A 103 -1.68 19.32 -4.64
N ARG A 104 -0.82 18.36 -4.98
CA ARG A 104 -1.25 16.97 -5.29
C ARG A 104 -1.72 16.23 -4.05
N GLN A 105 -1.33 16.69 -2.86
CA GLN A 105 -1.69 16.08 -1.57
C GLN A 105 -2.87 16.81 -0.91
N ASP A 106 -3.48 17.80 -1.58
CA ASP A 106 -4.60 18.55 -1.04
C ASP A 106 -5.80 17.62 -0.75
N LEU A 107 -6.23 17.60 0.51
CA LEU A 107 -7.43 16.90 0.97
C LEU A 107 -8.67 17.82 1.01
N GLY A 108 -8.58 19.04 0.48
CA GLY A 108 -9.69 20.00 0.44
C GLY A 108 -10.93 19.38 -0.19
N GLY A 109 -12.05 19.46 0.52
CA GLY A 109 -13.32 18.88 0.09
C GLY A 109 -13.41 17.35 0.18
N LEU A 110 -12.36 16.67 0.71
CA LEU A 110 -12.46 15.24 0.99
C LEU A 110 -13.36 15.01 2.22
N ASN A 111 -14.37 14.18 2.02
CA ASN A 111 -15.25 13.73 3.11
C ASN A 111 -15.24 12.20 3.19
N ILE A 112 -15.14 11.66 4.40
CA ILE A 112 -15.17 10.22 4.66
C ILE A 112 -16.23 9.92 5.69
N THR A 113 -17.15 9.04 5.35
CA THR A 113 -18.11 8.46 6.29
C THR A 113 -17.71 7.05 6.68
N TYR A 114 -18.20 6.57 7.81
CA TYR A 114 -17.78 5.29 8.38
C TYR A 114 -18.97 4.44 8.77
N THR A 115 -18.81 3.13 8.73
CA THR A 115 -19.72 2.17 9.34
C THR A 115 -19.63 2.23 10.87
N ALA A 116 -20.55 1.56 11.57
CA ALA A 116 -20.48 1.38 13.03
C ALA A 116 -19.21 0.63 13.49
N ALA A 117 -18.59 -0.15 12.60
CA ALA A 117 -17.34 -0.89 12.85
C ALA A 117 -16.09 -0.10 12.42
N GLU A 118 -16.18 1.24 12.32
CA GLU A 118 -15.06 2.15 12.00
C GLU A 118 -14.41 1.89 10.62
N ARG A 119 -15.14 1.23 9.70
CA ARG A 119 -14.67 1.04 8.32
C ARG A 119 -15.20 2.17 7.44
N PRO A 120 -14.40 2.77 6.53
CA PRO A 120 -14.91 3.77 5.59
C PRO A 120 -16.09 3.22 4.79
N SER A 121 -17.25 3.88 4.82
CA SER A 121 -18.43 3.50 4.04
C SER A 121 -18.56 4.30 2.76
N ALA A 122 -18.14 5.57 2.77
CA ALA A 122 -18.02 6.39 1.58
C ALA A 122 -16.81 7.32 1.69
N ILE A 123 -16.19 7.60 0.54
CA ILE A 123 -15.13 8.60 0.38
C ILE A 123 -15.57 9.49 -0.79
N THR A 124 -15.68 10.80 -0.56
CA THR A 124 -16.15 11.75 -1.57
C THR A 124 -15.19 12.92 -1.72
N LYS A 125 -14.93 13.34 -2.95
CA LYS A 125 -14.23 14.58 -3.26
C LYS A 125 -14.80 15.20 -4.54
N GLY A 126 -15.41 16.38 -4.42
CA GLY A 126 -16.15 16.99 -5.53
C GLY A 126 -17.29 16.09 -6.00
N THR A 127 -17.32 15.78 -7.28
CA THR A 127 -18.31 14.89 -7.93
C THR A 127 -17.94 13.41 -7.83
N VAL A 128 -16.70 13.09 -7.40
CA VAL A 128 -16.23 11.71 -7.33
C VAL A 128 -16.62 11.08 -5.99
N HIS A 129 -17.25 9.91 -6.05
CA HIS A 129 -17.71 9.14 -4.89
C HIS A 129 -17.18 7.71 -4.97
N ALA A 130 -16.60 7.22 -3.87
CA ALA A 130 -16.28 5.81 -3.68
C ALA A 130 -17.15 5.24 -2.55
N MET A 131 -18.04 4.32 -2.87
CA MET A 131 -18.91 3.62 -1.92
C MET A 131 -18.32 2.24 -1.62
N LEU A 132 -18.20 1.89 -0.33
CA LEU A 132 -17.63 0.63 0.13
C LEU A 132 -18.65 -0.18 0.90
N SER A 133 -18.77 -1.47 0.56
CA SER A 133 -19.66 -2.41 1.23
C SER A 133 -18.87 -3.53 1.88
N TYR A 134 -19.35 -4.01 3.02
CA TYR A 134 -18.67 -5.00 3.87
C TYR A 134 -19.63 -6.15 4.18
N ASN A 135 -19.06 -7.36 4.38
CA ASN A 135 -19.80 -8.51 4.89
C ASN A 135 -19.91 -8.45 6.43
N ALA A 136 -20.52 -9.47 7.02
CA ALA A 136 -20.70 -9.58 8.47
C ALA A 136 -19.37 -9.67 9.26
N ASN A 137 -18.27 -10.10 8.62
CA ASN A 137 -16.94 -10.14 9.21
C ASN A 137 -16.16 -8.83 9.02
N HIS A 138 -16.83 -7.77 8.55
CA HIS A 138 -16.22 -6.47 8.23
C HIS A 138 -15.13 -6.53 7.15
N GLU A 139 -15.16 -7.55 6.29
CA GLU A 139 -14.31 -7.63 5.11
C GLU A 139 -14.98 -6.91 3.94
N ARG A 140 -14.23 -6.13 3.18
CA ARG A 140 -14.73 -5.40 2.03
C ARG A 140 -15.11 -6.39 0.92
N VAL A 141 -16.37 -6.33 0.45
CA VAL A 141 -16.91 -7.19 -0.61
C VAL A 141 -17.21 -6.44 -1.89
N LYS A 142 -17.41 -5.11 -1.81
CA LYS A 142 -17.67 -4.28 -2.99
C LYS A 142 -17.11 -2.86 -2.80
N MET A 143 -16.60 -2.30 -3.88
CA MET A 143 -16.33 -0.88 -4.02
C MET A 143 -16.97 -0.40 -5.33
N GLN A 144 -17.62 0.76 -5.29
CA GLN A 144 -18.19 1.39 -6.48
C GLN A 144 -17.69 2.83 -6.54
N ILE A 145 -17.14 3.22 -7.70
CA ILE A 145 -16.69 4.58 -7.97
C ILE A 145 -17.65 5.20 -8.96
N SER A 146 -18.10 6.42 -8.70
CA SER A 146 -18.89 7.23 -9.62
C SER A 146 -18.35 8.65 -9.73
N ASP A 147 -18.64 9.30 -10.85
CA ASP A 147 -18.48 10.74 -11.06
C ASP A 147 -19.86 11.32 -11.32
N GLY A 148 -20.37 12.10 -10.36
CA GLY A 148 -21.80 12.41 -10.26
C GLY A 148 -22.64 11.15 -10.18
N ASP A 149 -23.65 11.04 -11.03
CA ASP A 149 -24.54 9.88 -11.12
C ASP A 149 -23.97 8.73 -12.00
N ASN A 150 -22.85 8.97 -12.69
CA ASN A 150 -22.25 7.99 -13.58
C ASN A 150 -21.30 7.05 -12.84
N VAL A 151 -21.65 5.76 -12.77
CA VAL A 151 -20.76 4.72 -12.23
C VAL A 151 -19.65 4.43 -13.24
N THR A 152 -18.40 4.68 -12.82
CA THR A 152 -17.21 4.47 -13.65
C THR A 152 -16.51 3.15 -13.35
N LEU A 153 -16.63 2.62 -12.12
CA LEU A 153 -16.03 1.34 -11.74
C LEU A 153 -16.86 0.66 -10.65
N THR A 154 -17.12 -0.62 -10.84
CA THR A 154 -17.54 -1.50 -9.73
C THR A 154 -16.52 -2.60 -9.54
N ARG A 155 -15.96 -2.72 -8.33
CA ARG A 155 -15.07 -3.81 -7.94
C ARG A 155 -15.73 -4.70 -6.91
N TYR A 156 -15.69 -6.00 -7.16
CA TYR A 156 -16.07 -7.04 -6.21
C TYR A 156 -14.83 -7.73 -5.66
N TYR A 157 -14.85 -8.03 -4.36
CA TYR A 157 -13.80 -8.74 -3.63
C TYR A 157 -14.36 -10.07 -3.17
N LEU A 158 -13.82 -11.18 -3.64
CA LEU A 158 -14.35 -12.52 -3.40
C LEU A 158 -13.27 -13.43 -2.79
N ASN A 159 -13.61 -14.14 -1.74
CA ASN A 159 -12.79 -15.16 -1.08
C ASN A 159 -11.36 -14.75 -0.67
N GLY A 160 -11.08 -13.45 -0.57
CA GLY A 160 -9.76 -12.94 -0.18
C GLY A 160 -8.67 -13.06 -1.25
N ASN A 161 -8.96 -13.66 -2.41
CA ASN A 161 -7.96 -13.87 -3.46
C ASN A 161 -8.49 -13.66 -4.90
N TYR A 162 -9.72 -13.15 -5.04
CA TYR A 162 -10.28 -12.86 -6.36
C TYR A 162 -10.93 -11.48 -6.40
N GLU A 163 -10.61 -10.70 -7.39
CA GLU A 163 -11.21 -9.41 -7.68
C GLU A 163 -11.83 -9.40 -9.08
N LEU A 164 -13.01 -8.78 -9.18
CA LEU A 164 -13.70 -8.55 -10.44
C LEU A 164 -13.98 -7.06 -10.59
N ASP A 165 -13.42 -6.43 -11.61
CA ASP A 165 -13.70 -5.06 -12.02
C ASP A 165 -14.68 -5.05 -13.19
N VAL A 166 -15.69 -4.19 -13.09
CA VAL A 166 -16.63 -3.87 -14.17
C VAL A 166 -16.56 -2.36 -14.39
N ASP A 167 -16.09 -1.94 -15.57
CA ASP A 167 -16.02 -0.57 -16.04
C ASP A 167 -16.78 -0.48 -17.37
N GLY A 168 -18.04 -0.07 -17.31
CA GLY A 168 -18.94 -0.15 -18.46
C GLY A 168 -19.08 -1.59 -18.99
N THR A 169 -18.56 -1.84 -20.20
CA THR A 169 -18.51 -3.17 -20.84
C THR A 169 -17.18 -3.91 -20.60
N GLU A 170 -16.18 -3.23 -20.07
CA GLU A 170 -14.87 -3.80 -19.79
C GLU A 170 -14.91 -4.64 -18.51
N ILE A 171 -14.39 -5.85 -18.58
CA ILE A 171 -14.32 -6.77 -17.45
C ILE A 171 -12.86 -7.14 -17.20
N THR A 172 -12.40 -6.92 -15.97
CA THR A 172 -11.07 -7.38 -15.53
C THR A 172 -11.21 -8.26 -14.29
N GLU A 173 -10.76 -9.49 -14.44
CA GLU A 173 -10.69 -10.47 -13.35
C GLU A 173 -9.25 -10.60 -12.86
N ARG A 174 -9.02 -10.67 -11.54
CA ARG A 174 -7.71 -10.92 -10.93
C ARG A 174 -7.84 -12.08 -9.96
N LEU A 175 -7.14 -13.17 -10.25
CA LEU A 175 -6.99 -14.30 -9.33
C LEU A 175 -5.58 -14.27 -8.73
N TYR A 176 -5.49 -14.02 -7.44
CA TYR A 176 -4.23 -14.04 -6.70
C TYR A 176 -3.82 -15.49 -6.43
N LEU A 177 -2.58 -15.83 -6.84
CA LEU A 177 -2.08 -17.20 -6.85
C LEU A 177 -1.09 -17.42 -5.70
N GLY A 178 -1.28 -18.48 -4.93
CA GLY A 178 -0.42 -18.85 -3.81
C GLY A 178 -0.61 -18.02 -2.54
N GLY A 179 -1.67 -17.21 -2.49
CA GLY A 179 -2.02 -16.37 -1.34
C GLY A 179 -3.23 -15.50 -1.63
N GLY A 180 -3.49 -14.54 -0.75
CA GLY A 180 -4.54 -13.55 -0.89
C GLY A 180 -4.06 -12.22 -1.47
N TYR A 181 -4.89 -11.19 -1.38
CA TYR A 181 -4.59 -9.83 -1.88
C TYR A 181 -3.28 -9.25 -1.34
N TYR A 182 -2.89 -9.64 -0.13
CA TYR A 182 -1.80 -8.99 0.59
C TYR A 182 -0.48 -9.76 0.54
N ASP A 183 -0.48 -11.05 0.18
CA ASP A 183 0.68 -11.93 0.28
C ASP A 183 0.96 -12.77 -0.96
N ALA A 184 0.01 -12.86 -1.92
CA ALA A 184 0.19 -13.65 -3.13
C ALA A 184 1.46 -13.22 -3.90
N PRO A 185 2.30 -14.20 -4.31
CA PRO A 185 3.50 -13.94 -5.11
C PRO A 185 3.19 -13.69 -6.59
N ALA A 186 1.99 -14.02 -7.06
CA ALA A 186 1.59 -13.83 -8.45
C ALA A 186 0.09 -13.54 -8.55
N VAL A 187 -0.32 -12.99 -9.69
CA VAL A 187 -1.72 -12.74 -10.05
C VAL A 187 -1.97 -13.14 -11.50
N LEU A 188 -3.01 -13.91 -11.74
CA LEU A 188 -3.58 -14.12 -13.06
C LEU A 188 -4.59 -13.00 -13.33
N VAL A 189 -4.33 -12.20 -14.33
CA VAL A 189 -5.22 -11.13 -14.79
C VAL A 189 -5.88 -11.61 -16.08
N LYS A 190 -7.21 -11.53 -16.11
CA LYS A 190 -7.99 -11.76 -17.34
C LYS A 190 -8.73 -10.48 -17.67
N HIS A 191 -8.44 -9.90 -18.82
CA HIS A 191 -9.06 -8.68 -19.33
C HIS A 191 -9.75 -8.99 -20.65
N ASN A 192 -11.06 -8.80 -20.71
CA ASN A 192 -11.88 -9.06 -21.90
C ASN A 192 -11.59 -10.43 -22.53
N GLY A 193 -11.46 -11.46 -21.70
CA GLY A 193 -11.23 -12.83 -22.14
C GLY A 193 -9.77 -13.22 -22.40
N GLN A 194 -8.83 -12.27 -22.44
CA GLN A 194 -7.40 -12.56 -22.57
C GLN A 194 -6.73 -12.64 -21.19
N SER A 195 -5.89 -13.65 -21.00
CA SER A 195 -5.25 -13.93 -19.71
C SER A 195 -3.75 -13.70 -19.75
N SER A 196 -3.22 -13.09 -18.66
CA SER A 196 -1.79 -12.88 -18.44
C SER A 196 -1.45 -13.13 -16.99
N VAL A 197 -0.26 -13.67 -16.74
CA VAL A 197 0.26 -13.89 -15.38
C VAL A 197 1.29 -12.83 -15.09
N TYR A 198 1.21 -12.24 -13.90
CA TYR A 198 2.18 -11.29 -13.38
C TYR A 198 2.72 -11.78 -12.05
N TYR A 199 4.01 -11.55 -11.81
CA TYR A 199 4.67 -11.84 -10.54
C TYR A 199 4.75 -10.57 -9.70
N ILE A 200 4.42 -10.70 -8.41
CA ILE A 200 4.37 -9.58 -7.46
C ILE A 200 5.59 -9.67 -6.55
N HIS A 201 6.47 -8.69 -6.65
CA HIS A 201 7.63 -8.57 -5.78
C HIS A 201 7.32 -7.60 -4.65
N ARG A 202 7.47 -8.08 -3.42
CA ARG A 202 7.14 -7.33 -2.21
C ARG A 202 8.39 -7.12 -1.37
N ASP A 203 8.39 -6.10 -0.51
CA ASP A 203 9.36 -5.99 0.56
C ASP A 203 9.07 -7.01 1.68
N TYR A 204 9.84 -6.94 2.75
CA TYR A 204 9.67 -7.84 3.89
C TYR A 204 8.44 -7.52 4.75
N LEU A 205 7.83 -6.35 4.60
CA LEU A 205 6.57 -5.95 5.23
C LEU A 205 5.34 -6.30 4.38
N GLY A 206 5.54 -6.81 3.15
CA GLY A 206 4.47 -7.16 2.23
C GLY A 206 4.08 -6.05 1.26
N SER A 207 4.72 -4.87 1.31
CA SER A 207 4.47 -3.78 0.35
C SER A 207 4.86 -4.21 -1.07
N VAL A 208 4.01 -3.94 -2.05
CA VAL A 208 4.33 -4.22 -3.45
C VAL A 208 5.39 -3.23 -3.93
N LEU A 209 6.55 -3.74 -4.32
CA LEU A 209 7.64 -2.94 -4.87
C LEU A 209 7.67 -2.97 -6.39
N GLN A 210 7.30 -4.11 -6.99
CA GLN A 210 7.38 -4.31 -8.43
C GLN A 210 6.38 -5.38 -8.88
N ILE A 211 5.81 -5.20 -10.05
CA ILE A 211 4.99 -6.21 -10.73
C ILE A 211 5.64 -6.43 -12.09
N VAL A 212 5.88 -7.70 -12.45
CA VAL A 212 6.51 -8.06 -13.72
C VAL A 212 5.71 -9.12 -14.45
N ASP A 213 5.77 -9.11 -15.77
CA ASP A 213 5.21 -10.15 -16.61
C ASP A 213 6.06 -11.45 -16.59
N THR A 214 5.67 -12.46 -17.35
CA THR A 214 6.39 -13.73 -17.46
C THR A 214 7.76 -13.60 -18.13
N GLN A 215 8.06 -12.47 -18.79
CA GLN A 215 9.35 -12.13 -19.36
C GLN A 215 10.23 -11.31 -18.39
N GLY A 216 9.67 -10.97 -17.22
CA GLY A 216 10.33 -10.14 -16.22
C GLY A 216 10.35 -8.63 -16.59
N LYS A 217 9.48 -8.20 -17.49
CA LYS A 217 9.30 -6.79 -17.82
C LYS A 217 8.35 -6.16 -16.80
N VAL A 218 8.70 -4.96 -16.31
CA VAL A 218 7.88 -4.11 -15.43
C VAL A 218 6.79 -3.41 -16.23
#